data_48212498b1bccf6d5f5046cdf7640e97
#
_entry.id   48212498b1bccf6d5f5046cdf7640e97
#
_cell.length_a   1.000
_cell.length_b   1.000
_cell.length_c   1.000
_cell.angle_alpha   90.00
_cell.angle_beta   90.00
_cell.angle_gamma   90.00
#
_symmetry.space_group_name_H-M   'P 1'
#
loop_
_entity.id
_entity.type
_entity.pdbx_description
1 polymer ?
#
loop_
_entity_poly.entity_id
_entity_poly.type
_entity_poly.pdbx_seq_one_letter_code
_entity_poly.pdbx_strand_id
1 'polypeptide(L)'
;MIQIDHVSKSYDGGKTFSVKDLSLEIRDGEIFGLLGPNGAGKSTTLNMLAGVLAPTKGTVKVNGIDVTASPIEAKRSMCFVGDSPDHLLRLRGREYLRFIADVYGVPEDVRAPRISKLAEDYGMAERPDDKISSYSHGMRQKMMVMGALLPNPDVWVLDEPMTGLDPKAAWLLKQSMREHADAGKTVLFSTHVLDVAEKVVDRVGIIAHGELLFVGTVDQMREHFRNNGSLEEMFLELTGDNSPLAGVGLVAGDADAPAEEM
;
A
#
# COMPACT_ATOMS: atom_id res chain seq x y z
N MET A 1 -2.67 7.78 -10.07
CA MET A 1 -2.16 8.84 -9.15
C MET A 1 -2.99 8.91 -7.88
N ILE A 2 -2.35 9.05 -6.71
CA ILE A 2 -2.99 9.23 -5.41
C ILE A 2 -2.63 10.61 -4.88
N GLN A 3 -3.61 11.35 -4.33
CA GLN A 3 -3.41 12.65 -3.70
C GLN A 3 -4.08 12.67 -2.33
N ILE A 4 -3.31 12.96 -1.31
CA ILE A 4 -3.73 13.14 0.07
C ILE A 4 -3.43 14.60 0.42
N ASP A 5 -4.44 15.38 0.79
CA ASP A 5 -4.32 16.82 1.00
C ASP A 5 -4.79 17.20 2.42
N HIS A 6 -3.84 17.58 3.27
CA HIS A 6 -4.03 18.00 4.65
C HIS A 6 -4.93 17.08 5.48
N VAL A 7 -4.75 15.74 5.32
CA VAL A 7 -5.61 14.74 5.94
C VAL A 7 -5.26 14.54 7.40
N SER A 8 -6.28 14.57 8.26
CA SER A 8 -6.17 14.22 9.67
C SER A 8 -7.25 13.23 10.08
N LYS A 9 -6.93 12.31 11.00
CA LYS A 9 -7.88 11.35 11.56
C LYS A 9 -7.81 11.31 13.08
N SER A 10 -8.96 11.53 13.71
CA SER A 10 -9.18 11.35 15.15
C SER A 10 -10.35 10.40 15.37
N TYR A 11 -10.27 9.58 16.42
CA TYR A 11 -11.31 8.64 16.83
C TYR A 11 -12.06 9.10 18.10
N ASP A 12 -11.60 10.16 18.76
CA ASP A 12 -12.08 10.66 20.06
C ASP A 12 -12.59 12.10 20.01
N GLY A 13 -13.07 12.53 18.84
CA GLY A 13 -13.62 13.87 18.65
C GLY A 13 -12.56 14.97 18.57
N GLY A 14 -11.33 14.65 18.20
CA GLY A 14 -10.25 15.63 17.98
C GLY A 14 -9.33 15.83 19.17
N LYS A 15 -9.40 14.97 20.20
CA LYS A 15 -8.49 15.04 21.34
C LYS A 15 -7.11 14.46 21.00
N THR A 16 -7.12 13.29 20.32
CA THR A 16 -5.92 12.65 19.80
C THR A 16 -6.06 12.39 18.31
N PHE A 17 -4.95 12.45 17.59
CA PHE A 17 -4.94 12.19 16.15
C PHE A 17 -4.04 10.98 15.84
N SER A 18 -4.61 9.99 15.16
CA SER A 18 -3.85 8.86 14.62
C SER A 18 -3.13 9.21 13.33
N VAL A 19 -3.60 10.24 12.62
CA VAL A 19 -2.94 10.87 11.47
C VAL A 19 -3.15 12.36 11.60
N LYS A 20 -2.07 13.16 11.44
CA LYS A 20 -2.06 14.60 11.64
C LYS A 20 -1.55 15.29 10.38
N ASP A 21 -2.39 16.11 9.75
CA ASP A 21 -2.05 17.03 8.67
C ASP A 21 -1.18 16.40 7.56
N LEU A 22 -1.51 15.15 7.19
CA LEU A 22 -0.74 14.38 6.22
C LEU A 22 -1.05 14.86 4.81
N SER A 23 -0.01 15.30 4.09
CA SER A 23 -0.06 15.65 2.67
C SER A 23 0.94 14.79 1.90
N LEU A 24 0.47 14.11 0.84
CA LEU A 24 1.28 13.17 0.06
C LEU A 24 0.72 13.03 -1.35
N GLU A 25 1.62 13.06 -2.33
CA GLU A 25 1.32 12.71 -3.70
C GLU A 25 2.10 11.46 -4.13
N ILE A 26 1.38 10.46 -4.70
CA ILE A 26 1.96 9.25 -5.28
C ILE A 26 1.63 9.25 -6.76
N ARG A 27 2.66 9.15 -7.58
CA ARG A 27 2.59 9.32 -9.04
C ARG A 27 2.13 8.03 -9.71
N ASP A 28 1.67 8.15 -10.95
CA ASP A 28 1.47 6.97 -11.79
C ASP A 28 2.83 6.37 -12.18
N GLY A 29 2.87 5.04 -12.27
CA GLY A 29 4.08 4.32 -12.63
C GLY A 29 5.09 4.14 -11.48
N GLU A 30 4.73 4.48 -10.22
CA GLU A 30 5.65 4.27 -9.11
C GLU A 30 5.16 3.22 -8.09
N ILE A 31 6.11 2.57 -7.44
CA ILE A 31 5.92 1.78 -6.23
C ILE A 31 6.31 2.66 -5.05
N PHE A 32 5.33 3.05 -4.25
CA PHE A 32 5.52 3.87 -3.06
C PHE A 32 5.39 3.02 -1.78
N GLY A 33 6.40 3.07 -0.92
CA GLY A 33 6.41 2.42 0.39
C GLY A 33 6.03 3.38 1.51
N LEU A 34 4.96 3.12 2.26
CA LEU A 34 4.63 3.84 3.48
C LEU A 34 5.21 3.09 4.69
N LEU A 35 6.31 3.60 5.23
CA LEU A 35 7.10 2.96 6.28
C LEU A 35 6.82 3.60 7.63
N GLY A 36 6.83 2.81 8.69
CA GLY A 36 6.65 3.33 10.04
C GLY A 36 6.49 2.21 11.07
N PRO A 37 6.70 2.50 12.36
CA PRO A 37 6.48 1.52 13.42
C PRO A 37 4.99 1.15 13.55
N ASN A 38 4.70 0.14 14.36
CA ASN A 38 3.31 -0.21 14.68
C ASN A 38 2.66 0.95 15.44
N GLY A 39 1.41 1.28 15.05
CA GLY A 39 0.70 2.42 15.61
C GLY A 39 1.06 3.79 15.02
N ALA A 40 1.98 3.87 14.04
CA ALA A 40 2.38 5.13 13.41
C ALA A 40 1.29 5.84 12.61
N GLY A 41 0.19 5.13 12.24
CA GLY A 41 -0.88 5.68 11.41
C GLY A 41 -0.96 5.09 10.02
N LYS A 42 -0.11 4.11 9.64
CA LYS A 42 -0.09 3.48 8.31
C LYS A 42 -1.46 2.94 7.89
N SER A 43 -1.97 1.94 8.62
CA SER A 43 -3.27 1.32 8.29
C SER A 43 -4.42 2.32 8.35
N THR A 44 -4.38 3.32 9.23
CA THR A 44 -5.36 4.40 9.26
C THR A 44 -5.32 5.21 7.96
N THR A 45 -4.13 5.55 7.47
CA THR A 45 -3.93 6.27 6.20
C THR A 45 -4.44 5.45 5.02
N LEU A 46 -4.05 4.16 4.95
CA LEU A 46 -4.50 3.26 3.89
C LEU A 46 -6.03 3.03 3.92
N ASN A 47 -6.64 2.91 5.10
CA ASN A 47 -8.08 2.77 5.24
C ASN A 47 -8.85 4.05 4.82
N MET A 48 -8.29 5.25 5.05
CA MET A 48 -8.86 6.49 4.54
C MET A 48 -8.78 6.53 3.01
N LEU A 49 -7.64 6.15 2.44
CA LEU A 49 -7.44 6.07 1.00
C LEU A 49 -8.40 5.05 0.35
N ALA A 50 -8.58 3.89 0.96
CA ALA A 50 -9.51 2.87 0.49
C ALA A 50 -10.99 3.25 0.69
N GLY A 51 -11.29 4.41 1.28
CA GLY A 51 -12.65 4.84 1.58
C GLY A 51 -13.39 3.91 2.57
N VAL A 52 -12.63 3.23 3.44
CA VAL A 52 -13.14 2.45 4.58
C VAL A 52 -13.37 3.37 5.77
N LEU A 53 -12.49 4.36 5.95
CA LEU A 53 -12.59 5.40 6.97
C LEU A 53 -12.72 6.77 6.32
N ALA A 54 -13.66 7.59 6.78
CA ALA A 54 -13.68 9.00 6.39
C ALA A 54 -12.60 9.78 7.17
N PRO A 55 -11.85 10.67 6.53
CA PRO A 55 -10.97 11.60 7.23
C PRO A 55 -11.76 12.53 8.15
N THR A 56 -11.15 13.00 9.24
CA THR A 56 -11.73 14.04 10.10
C THR A 56 -11.55 15.41 9.47
N LYS A 57 -10.45 15.62 8.74
CA LYS A 57 -10.13 16.84 7.98
C LYS A 57 -9.39 16.43 6.71
N GLY A 58 -9.37 17.34 5.73
CA GLY A 58 -8.66 17.17 4.47
C GLY A 58 -9.40 16.30 3.47
N THR A 59 -8.76 16.02 2.35
CA THR A 59 -9.34 15.26 1.23
C THR A 59 -8.38 14.20 0.72
N VAL A 60 -8.94 13.10 0.22
CA VAL A 60 -8.18 12.03 -0.45
C VAL A 60 -8.77 11.81 -1.84
N LYS A 61 -7.91 11.80 -2.85
CA LYS A 61 -8.31 11.55 -4.24
C LYS A 61 -7.50 10.40 -4.84
N VAL A 62 -8.18 9.58 -5.64
CA VAL A 62 -7.58 8.52 -6.45
C VAL A 62 -7.97 8.78 -7.90
N ASN A 63 -7.00 8.93 -8.79
CA ASN A 63 -7.20 9.31 -10.19
C ASN A 63 -8.08 10.55 -10.34
N GLY A 64 -7.91 11.54 -9.44
CA GLY A 64 -8.70 12.78 -9.40
C GLY A 64 -10.09 12.64 -8.77
N ILE A 65 -10.53 11.43 -8.40
CA ILE A 65 -11.84 11.14 -7.82
C ILE A 65 -11.73 11.21 -6.29
N ASP A 66 -12.52 12.06 -5.64
CA ASP A 66 -12.59 12.15 -4.18
C ASP A 66 -13.23 10.89 -3.59
N VAL A 67 -12.48 10.20 -2.73
CA VAL A 67 -12.90 8.90 -2.14
C VAL A 67 -14.09 9.03 -1.18
N THR A 68 -14.32 10.22 -0.63
CA THR A 68 -15.46 10.48 0.27
C THR A 68 -16.71 10.90 -0.51
N ALA A 69 -16.54 11.74 -1.52
CA ALA A 69 -17.64 12.25 -2.33
C ALA A 69 -18.17 11.20 -3.33
N SER A 70 -17.27 10.41 -3.94
CA SER A 70 -17.60 9.40 -4.96
C SER A 70 -16.97 8.03 -4.65
N PRO A 71 -17.30 7.39 -3.51
CA PRO A 71 -16.59 6.22 -3.00
C PRO A 71 -16.65 5.00 -3.93
N ILE A 72 -17.76 4.79 -4.64
CA ILE A 72 -17.90 3.64 -5.54
C ILE A 72 -17.05 3.82 -6.79
N GLU A 73 -17.01 5.02 -7.34
CA GLU A 73 -16.22 5.34 -8.51
C GLU A 73 -14.72 5.25 -8.19
N ALA A 74 -14.29 5.82 -7.07
CA ALA A 74 -12.90 5.70 -6.60
C ALA A 74 -12.49 4.24 -6.40
N LYS A 75 -13.34 3.42 -5.75
CA LYS A 75 -13.08 1.98 -5.51
C LYS A 75 -12.98 1.14 -6.77
N ARG A 76 -13.61 1.55 -7.87
CA ARG A 76 -13.48 0.84 -9.16
C ARG A 76 -12.08 0.93 -9.76
N SER A 77 -11.35 2.00 -9.46
CA SER A 77 -9.99 2.22 -9.97
C SER A 77 -8.90 1.67 -9.06
N MET A 78 -9.25 1.15 -7.87
CA MET A 78 -8.26 0.64 -6.92
C MET A 78 -8.65 -0.74 -6.38
N CYS A 79 -7.65 -1.50 -5.91
CA CYS A 79 -7.84 -2.67 -5.05
C CYS A 79 -7.15 -2.45 -3.71
N PHE A 80 -7.81 -2.86 -2.63
CA PHE A 80 -7.28 -2.77 -1.29
C PHE A 80 -7.11 -4.16 -0.66
N VAL A 81 -5.91 -4.44 -0.18
CA VAL A 81 -5.60 -5.60 0.66
C VAL A 81 -5.33 -5.09 2.07
N GLY A 82 -6.24 -5.37 2.98
CA GLY A 82 -6.05 -5.07 4.41
C GLY A 82 -5.20 -6.12 5.12
N ASP A 83 -4.89 -5.87 6.36
CA ASP A 83 -4.07 -6.72 7.22
C ASP A 83 -4.78 -8.00 7.72
N SER A 84 -6.11 -8.03 7.69
CA SER A 84 -6.91 -9.16 8.19
C SER A 84 -7.89 -9.72 7.16
N PRO A 85 -7.86 -11.05 6.92
CA PRO A 85 -8.79 -11.74 6.04
C PRO A 85 -10.10 -12.18 6.74
N ASP A 86 -10.40 -11.75 7.94
CA ASP A 86 -11.44 -12.33 8.80
C ASP A 86 -12.85 -12.31 8.17
N HIS A 87 -13.16 -11.31 7.37
CA HIS A 87 -14.44 -11.20 6.66
C HIS A 87 -14.61 -12.22 5.52
N LEU A 88 -13.51 -12.86 5.09
CA LEU A 88 -13.50 -13.84 3.99
C LEU A 88 -13.64 -15.29 4.45
N LEU A 89 -13.51 -15.56 5.76
CA LEU A 89 -13.39 -16.91 6.33
C LEU A 89 -14.54 -17.84 5.99
N ARG A 90 -15.74 -17.31 5.71
CA ARG A 90 -16.93 -18.10 5.38
C ARG A 90 -17.00 -18.58 3.94
N LEU A 91 -16.26 -17.93 3.04
CA LEU A 91 -16.24 -18.25 1.61
C LEU A 91 -15.28 -19.40 1.32
N ARG A 92 -15.50 -20.06 0.20
CA ARG A 92 -14.51 -20.94 -0.45
C ARG A 92 -13.57 -20.06 -1.28
N GLY A 93 -12.33 -20.53 -1.49
CA GLY A 93 -11.35 -19.76 -2.29
C GLY A 93 -11.88 -19.38 -3.66
N ARG A 94 -12.49 -20.33 -4.37
CA ARG A 94 -13.10 -20.09 -5.69
C ARG A 94 -14.28 -19.10 -5.64
N GLU A 95 -15.11 -19.18 -4.62
CA GLU A 95 -16.25 -18.27 -4.43
C GLU A 95 -15.74 -16.83 -4.22
N TYR A 96 -14.70 -16.66 -3.41
CA TYR A 96 -14.08 -15.37 -3.18
C TYR A 96 -13.53 -14.75 -4.46
N LEU A 97 -12.73 -15.51 -5.23
CA LEU A 97 -12.14 -14.99 -6.48
C LEU A 97 -13.22 -14.64 -7.52
N ARG A 98 -14.28 -15.46 -7.63
CA ARG A 98 -15.42 -15.14 -8.49
C ARG A 98 -16.15 -13.90 -8.05
N PHE A 99 -16.40 -13.76 -6.73
CA PHE A 99 -17.04 -12.58 -6.17
C PHE A 99 -16.23 -11.31 -6.49
N ILE A 100 -14.92 -11.33 -6.30
CA ILE A 100 -14.04 -10.20 -6.66
C ILE A 100 -14.13 -9.90 -8.16
N ALA A 101 -14.07 -10.93 -9.01
CA ALA A 101 -14.18 -10.76 -10.46
C ALA A 101 -15.51 -10.11 -10.85
N ASP A 102 -16.62 -10.49 -10.21
CA ASP A 102 -17.96 -9.94 -10.46
C ASP A 102 -18.03 -8.47 -10.01
N VAL A 103 -17.52 -8.14 -8.80
CA VAL A 103 -17.52 -6.78 -8.26
C VAL A 103 -16.75 -5.81 -9.16
N TYR A 104 -15.62 -6.26 -9.70
CA TYR A 104 -14.78 -5.45 -10.60
C TYR A 104 -15.15 -5.57 -12.08
N GLY A 105 -16.16 -6.38 -12.43
CA GLY A 105 -16.62 -6.55 -13.81
C GLY A 105 -15.58 -7.22 -14.71
N VAL A 106 -14.75 -8.13 -14.17
CA VAL A 106 -13.78 -8.89 -14.99
C VAL A 106 -14.53 -9.83 -15.94
N PRO A 107 -14.35 -9.72 -17.27
CA PRO A 107 -15.05 -10.54 -18.25
C PRO A 107 -14.81 -12.04 -18.06
N GLU A 108 -15.83 -12.87 -18.36
CA GLU A 108 -15.79 -14.32 -18.10
C GLU A 108 -14.65 -15.03 -18.83
N ASP A 109 -14.38 -14.65 -20.07
CA ASP A 109 -13.28 -15.16 -20.90
C ASP A 109 -11.90 -14.81 -20.37
N VAL A 110 -11.78 -13.72 -19.60
CA VAL A 110 -10.54 -13.25 -18.97
C VAL A 110 -10.36 -13.86 -17.59
N ARG A 111 -11.46 -13.99 -16.81
CA ARG A 111 -11.38 -14.38 -15.38
C ARG A 111 -10.89 -15.81 -15.18
N ALA A 112 -11.37 -16.77 -15.96
CA ALA A 112 -11.04 -18.17 -15.77
C ALA A 112 -9.54 -18.46 -15.98
N PRO A 113 -8.90 -18.08 -17.10
CA PRO A 113 -7.46 -18.29 -17.28
C PRO A 113 -6.63 -17.49 -16.26
N ARG A 114 -7.07 -16.29 -15.87
CA ARG A 114 -6.34 -15.47 -14.88
C ARG A 114 -6.40 -16.08 -13.48
N ILE A 115 -7.56 -16.59 -13.05
CA ILE A 115 -7.70 -17.31 -11.77
C ILE A 115 -6.83 -18.57 -11.77
N SER A 116 -6.83 -19.37 -12.85
CA SER A 116 -6.00 -20.57 -12.93
C SER A 116 -4.52 -20.23 -12.82
N LYS A 117 -4.06 -19.22 -13.57
CA LYS A 117 -2.66 -18.77 -13.51
C LYS A 117 -2.26 -18.32 -12.11
N LEU A 118 -3.06 -17.47 -11.47
CA LEU A 118 -2.78 -17.00 -10.10
C LEU A 118 -2.76 -18.17 -9.10
N ALA A 119 -3.68 -19.13 -9.23
CA ALA A 119 -3.73 -20.30 -8.36
C ALA A 119 -2.48 -21.19 -8.52
N GLU A 120 -1.99 -21.38 -9.73
CA GLU A 120 -0.74 -22.10 -10.00
C GLU A 120 0.48 -21.36 -9.46
N ASP A 121 0.61 -20.06 -9.75
CA ASP A 121 1.73 -19.21 -9.35
C ASP A 121 1.88 -19.18 -7.83
N TYR A 122 0.77 -19.02 -7.10
CA TYR A 122 0.74 -18.96 -5.63
C TYR A 122 0.59 -20.32 -4.94
N GLY A 123 0.55 -21.43 -5.70
CA GLY A 123 0.45 -22.78 -5.13
C GLY A 123 -0.89 -23.08 -4.45
N MET A 124 -1.98 -22.52 -4.98
CA MET A 124 -3.33 -22.66 -4.44
C MET A 124 -4.25 -23.50 -5.36
N ALA A 125 -3.72 -24.04 -6.46
CA ALA A 125 -4.50 -24.74 -7.48
C ALA A 125 -5.21 -26.03 -6.98
N GLU A 126 -4.66 -26.71 -5.97
CA GLU A 126 -5.23 -27.97 -5.44
C GLU A 126 -6.36 -27.76 -4.41
N ARG A 127 -6.55 -26.53 -3.91
CA ARG A 127 -7.48 -26.23 -2.82
C ARG A 127 -8.51 -25.13 -3.09
N PRO A 128 -9.00 -24.97 -4.33
CA PRO A 128 -9.86 -23.83 -4.66
C PRO A 128 -11.24 -23.91 -4.00
N ASP A 129 -11.69 -25.11 -3.63
CA ASP A 129 -13.02 -25.37 -3.08
C ASP A 129 -13.03 -25.56 -1.55
N ASP A 130 -11.85 -25.47 -0.91
CA ASP A 130 -11.76 -25.45 0.55
C ASP A 130 -12.25 -24.09 1.11
N LYS A 131 -12.83 -24.12 2.30
CA LYS A 131 -13.21 -22.88 2.99
C LYS A 131 -11.95 -22.10 3.39
N ILE A 132 -11.96 -20.80 3.22
CA ILE A 132 -10.84 -19.91 3.61
C ILE A 132 -10.55 -20.04 5.12
N SER A 133 -11.56 -20.35 5.94
CA SER A 133 -11.37 -20.65 7.37
C SER A 133 -10.43 -21.82 7.65
N SER A 134 -10.34 -22.81 6.74
CA SER A 134 -9.44 -23.97 6.87
C SER A 134 -8.03 -23.70 6.36
N TYR A 135 -7.77 -22.55 5.72
CA TYR A 135 -6.46 -22.16 5.24
C TYR A 135 -5.53 -21.76 6.37
N SER A 136 -4.24 -22.05 6.24
CA SER A 136 -3.21 -21.46 7.10
C SER A 136 -3.18 -19.93 6.92
N HIS A 137 -2.52 -19.22 7.85
CA HIS A 137 -2.37 -17.76 7.73
C HIS A 137 -1.76 -17.36 6.39
N GLY A 138 -0.66 -17.98 5.97
CA GLY A 138 -0.03 -17.71 4.67
C GLY A 138 -0.92 -18.02 3.46
N MET A 139 -1.74 -19.08 3.51
CA MET A 139 -2.70 -19.38 2.44
C MET A 139 -3.81 -18.31 2.36
N ARG A 140 -4.27 -17.80 3.50
CA ARG A 140 -5.24 -16.70 3.52
C ARG A 140 -4.64 -15.44 2.91
N GLN A 141 -3.39 -15.12 3.27
CA GLN A 141 -2.68 -13.98 2.70
C GLN A 141 -2.51 -14.12 1.18
N LYS A 142 -2.10 -15.30 0.69
CA LYS A 142 -2.05 -15.59 -0.75
C LYS A 142 -3.38 -15.36 -1.43
N MET A 143 -4.48 -15.80 -0.82
CA MET A 143 -5.83 -15.63 -1.37
C MET A 143 -6.21 -14.16 -1.48
N MET A 144 -5.88 -13.32 -0.49
CA MET A 144 -6.10 -11.87 -0.53
C MET A 144 -5.29 -11.21 -1.65
N VAL A 145 -4.02 -11.56 -1.75
CA VAL A 145 -3.13 -11.08 -2.83
C VAL A 145 -3.69 -11.48 -4.20
N MET A 146 -4.08 -12.74 -4.40
CA MET A 146 -4.69 -13.20 -5.66
C MET A 146 -5.96 -12.40 -5.98
N GLY A 147 -6.79 -12.10 -4.98
CA GLY A 147 -7.98 -11.25 -5.13
C GLY A 147 -7.63 -9.82 -5.57
N ALA A 148 -6.53 -9.26 -5.11
CA ALA A 148 -6.07 -7.93 -5.53
C ALA A 148 -5.50 -7.90 -6.95
N LEU A 149 -4.76 -8.96 -7.33
CA LEU A 149 -4.14 -9.06 -8.66
C LEU A 149 -5.17 -9.37 -9.76
N LEU A 150 -6.24 -10.08 -9.43
CA LEU A 150 -7.24 -10.56 -10.38
C LEU A 150 -7.89 -9.46 -11.22
N PRO A 151 -8.40 -8.36 -10.64
CA PRO A 151 -9.03 -7.28 -11.40
C PRO A 151 -8.03 -6.42 -12.18
N ASN A 152 -6.78 -6.38 -11.77
CA ASN A 152 -5.72 -5.54 -12.34
C ASN A 152 -6.11 -4.04 -12.46
N PRO A 153 -6.60 -3.40 -11.38
CA PRO A 153 -7.03 -2.00 -11.39
C PRO A 153 -5.83 -1.05 -11.58
N ASP A 154 -6.08 0.25 -11.66
CA ASP A 154 -5.00 1.24 -11.85
C ASP A 154 -4.17 1.47 -10.59
N VAL A 155 -4.77 1.26 -9.41
CA VAL A 155 -4.11 1.51 -8.13
C VAL A 155 -4.20 0.29 -7.21
N TRP A 156 -3.05 -0.16 -6.73
CA TRP A 156 -2.97 -1.16 -5.66
C TRP A 156 -2.63 -0.49 -4.34
N VAL A 157 -3.45 -0.74 -3.32
CA VAL A 157 -3.25 -0.31 -1.93
C VAL A 157 -3.13 -1.56 -1.07
N LEU A 158 -1.94 -1.81 -0.51
CA LEU A 158 -1.61 -3.07 0.13
C LEU A 158 -1.09 -2.81 1.56
N ASP A 159 -1.82 -3.27 2.58
CA ASP A 159 -1.40 -3.13 3.98
C ASP A 159 -0.64 -4.39 4.42
N GLU A 160 0.66 -4.25 4.71
CA GLU A 160 1.59 -5.32 5.11
C GLU A 160 1.50 -6.58 4.21
N PRO A 161 1.50 -6.45 2.87
CA PRO A 161 1.08 -7.53 1.98
C PRO A 161 2.01 -8.74 1.96
N MET A 162 3.25 -8.61 2.46
CA MET A 162 4.23 -9.69 2.46
C MET A 162 4.24 -10.49 3.76
N THR A 163 3.52 -10.02 4.79
CA THR A 163 3.42 -10.71 6.07
C THR A 163 2.77 -12.08 5.90
N GLY A 164 3.44 -13.12 6.38
CA GLY A 164 2.95 -14.51 6.29
C GLY A 164 3.11 -15.19 4.93
N LEU A 165 3.60 -14.51 3.89
CA LEU A 165 3.94 -15.15 2.63
C LEU A 165 5.24 -15.94 2.73
N ASP A 166 5.29 -17.09 2.05
CA ASP A 166 6.53 -17.81 1.83
C ASP A 166 7.45 -17.04 0.84
N PRO A 167 8.77 -17.35 0.78
CA PRO A 167 9.72 -16.62 -0.06
C PRO A 167 9.35 -16.58 -1.54
N LYS A 168 8.74 -17.66 -2.08
CA LYS A 168 8.30 -17.71 -3.48
C LYS A 168 7.14 -16.75 -3.73
N ALA A 169 6.12 -16.79 -2.87
CA ALA A 169 4.94 -15.92 -2.99
C ALA A 169 5.32 -14.43 -2.80
N ALA A 170 6.20 -14.12 -1.84
CA ALA A 170 6.70 -12.77 -1.65
C ALA A 170 7.51 -12.27 -2.86
N TRP A 171 8.31 -13.13 -3.49
CA TRP A 171 9.03 -12.78 -4.71
C TRP A 171 8.07 -12.50 -5.88
N LEU A 172 7.06 -13.37 -6.09
CA LEU A 172 6.04 -13.18 -7.12
C LEU A 172 5.28 -11.88 -6.93
N LEU A 173 4.89 -11.55 -5.69
CA LEU A 173 4.20 -10.30 -5.41
C LEU A 173 5.06 -9.08 -5.78
N LYS A 174 6.37 -9.09 -5.42
CA LYS A 174 7.29 -8.00 -5.80
C LYS A 174 7.41 -7.85 -7.32
N GLN A 175 7.51 -8.95 -8.06
CA GLN A 175 7.51 -8.92 -9.52
C GLN A 175 6.22 -8.32 -10.06
N SER A 176 5.06 -8.77 -9.55
CA SER A 176 3.76 -8.23 -9.95
C SER A 176 3.61 -6.74 -9.65
N MET A 177 4.14 -6.26 -8.50
CA MET A 177 4.16 -4.83 -8.16
C MET A 177 4.99 -4.04 -9.18
N ARG A 178 6.18 -4.55 -9.55
CA ARG A 178 7.04 -3.89 -10.53
C ARG A 178 6.40 -3.87 -11.92
N GLU A 179 5.90 -5.01 -12.40
CA GLU A 179 5.18 -5.10 -13.68
C GLU A 179 3.97 -4.14 -13.73
N HIS A 180 3.27 -3.98 -12.60
CA HIS A 180 2.14 -3.06 -12.48
C HIS A 180 2.58 -1.60 -12.62
N ALA A 181 3.64 -1.21 -11.93
CA ALA A 181 4.20 0.13 -11.99
C ALA A 181 4.80 0.43 -13.38
N ASP A 182 5.54 -0.52 -13.98
CA ASP A 182 6.11 -0.39 -15.33
C ASP A 182 5.02 -0.26 -16.42
N ALA A 183 3.80 -0.76 -16.15
CA ALA A 183 2.63 -0.52 -16.99
C ALA A 183 1.98 0.87 -16.79
N GLY A 184 2.62 1.78 -16.05
CA GLY A 184 2.14 3.14 -15.77
C GLY A 184 1.08 3.22 -14.68
N LYS A 185 0.95 2.18 -13.83
CA LYS A 185 -0.04 2.10 -12.75
C LYS A 185 0.62 2.36 -11.40
N THR A 186 -0.18 2.62 -10.37
CA THR A 186 0.31 3.02 -9.05
C THR A 186 0.25 1.88 -8.06
N VAL A 187 1.33 1.67 -7.30
CA VAL A 187 1.36 0.75 -6.16
C VAL A 187 1.72 1.52 -4.89
N LEU A 188 0.85 1.46 -3.89
CA LEU A 188 1.13 1.90 -2.52
C LEU A 188 1.09 0.68 -1.62
N PHE A 189 2.14 0.44 -0.86
CA PHE A 189 2.10 -0.56 0.19
C PHE A 189 2.69 -0.06 1.50
N SER A 190 2.16 -0.55 2.62
CA SER A 190 2.75 -0.32 3.92
C SER A 190 3.67 -1.47 4.30
N THR A 191 4.71 -1.17 5.06
CA THR A 191 5.50 -2.19 5.73
C THR A 191 6.29 -1.61 6.91
N HIS A 192 6.64 -2.47 7.85
CA HIS A 192 7.64 -2.21 8.89
C HIS A 192 8.97 -2.93 8.61
N VAL A 193 9.05 -3.72 7.50
CA VAL A 193 10.25 -4.46 7.10
C VAL A 193 11.01 -3.66 6.05
N LEU A 194 12.01 -2.93 6.49
CA LEU A 194 12.74 -1.93 5.70
C LEU A 194 13.55 -2.55 4.56
N ASP A 195 14.23 -3.67 4.80
CA ASP A 195 14.99 -4.43 3.80
C ASP A 195 14.14 -4.85 2.59
N VAL A 196 12.85 -5.09 2.83
CA VAL A 196 11.92 -5.45 1.78
C VAL A 196 11.55 -4.21 0.96
N ALA A 197 11.29 -3.10 1.64
CA ALA A 197 10.95 -1.85 0.99
C ALA A 197 12.09 -1.36 0.10
N GLU A 198 13.32 -1.29 0.62
CA GLU A 198 14.50 -0.77 -0.07
C GLU A 198 14.74 -1.42 -1.46
N LYS A 199 14.36 -2.69 -1.60
CA LYS A 199 14.56 -3.47 -2.85
C LYS A 199 13.46 -3.31 -3.89
N VAL A 200 12.35 -2.65 -3.54
CA VAL A 200 11.13 -2.67 -4.38
C VAL A 200 10.64 -1.28 -4.70
N VAL A 201 10.82 -0.33 -3.78
CA VAL A 201 10.24 1.02 -3.89
C VAL A 201 11.00 1.93 -4.84
N ASP A 202 10.27 2.82 -5.49
CA ASP A 202 10.83 3.98 -6.18
C ASP A 202 10.96 5.15 -5.19
N ARG A 203 9.95 5.35 -4.31
CA ARG A 203 9.97 6.35 -3.24
C ARG A 203 9.38 5.79 -1.96
N VAL A 204 9.78 6.38 -0.84
CA VAL A 204 9.28 6.05 0.49
C VAL A 204 8.67 7.27 1.18
N GLY A 205 7.67 7.03 2.00
CA GLY A 205 7.19 7.97 3.02
C GLY A 205 7.40 7.35 4.39
N ILE A 206 8.05 8.07 5.30
CA ILE A 206 8.21 7.62 6.69
C ILE A 206 7.20 8.33 7.55
N ILE A 207 6.35 7.55 8.22
CA ILE A 207 5.33 8.04 9.14
C ILE A 207 5.64 7.57 10.55
N ALA A 208 5.60 8.49 11.52
CA ALA A 208 5.65 8.18 12.95
C ALA A 208 4.74 9.15 13.72
N HIS A 209 4.12 8.66 14.79
CA HIS A 209 3.21 9.43 15.64
C HIS A 209 2.10 10.17 14.88
N GLY A 210 1.67 9.60 13.76
CA GLY A 210 0.63 10.15 12.89
C GLY A 210 1.11 11.25 11.94
N GLU A 211 2.38 11.56 11.91
CA GLU A 211 2.99 12.61 11.08
C GLU A 211 3.91 12.00 10.01
N LEU A 212 3.91 12.60 8.83
CA LEU A 212 4.81 12.23 7.75
C LEU A 212 6.13 12.95 7.94
N LEU A 213 7.20 12.21 8.25
CA LEU A 213 8.50 12.76 8.60
C LEU A 213 9.43 12.95 7.39
N PHE A 214 9.28 12.07 6.38
CA PHE A 214 10.11 12.11 5.19
C PHE A 214 9.31 11.60 3.98
N VAL A 215 9.57 12.17 2.80
CA VAL A 215 9.10 11.66 1.50
C VAL A 215 10.21 11.86 0.48
N GLY A 216 10.64 10.78 -0.17
CA GLY A 216 11.68 10.85 -1.18
C GLY A 216 12.13 9.47 -1.66
N THR A 217 13.16 9.42 -2.52
CA THR A 217 13.84 8.18 -2.87
C THR A 217 14.74 7.72 -1.72
N VAL A 218 15.16 6.45 -1.74
CA VAL A 218 16.12 5.92 -0.76
C VAL A 218 17.46 6.69 -0.85
N ASP A 219 17.87 7.11 -2.05
CA ASP A 219 19.10 7.87 -2.25
C ASP A 219 18.97 9.29 -1.66
N GLN A 220 17.84 9.97 -1.87
CA GLN A 220 17.57 11.26 -1.21
C GLN A 220 17.59 11.15 0.32
N MET A 221 17.11 10.04 0.86
CA MET A 221 17.18 9.78 2.29
C MET A 221 18.64 9.60 2.76
N ARG A 222 19.47 8.85 2.03
CA ARG A 222 20.91 8.71 2.31
C ARG A 222 21.64 10.04 2.28
N GLU A 223 21.37 10.90 1.30
CA GLU A 223 21.93 12.24 1.20
C GLU A 223 21.54 13.13 2.38
N HIS A 224 20.25 13.09 2.79
CA HIS A 224 19.74 13.86 3.91
C HIS A 224 20.47 13.53 5.21
N PHE A 225 20.69 12.26 5.49
CA PHE A 225 21.40 11.80 6.70
C PHE A 225 22.93 11.90 6.58
N ARG A 226 23.48 12.27 5.42
CA ARG A 226 24.92 12.25 5.15
C ARG A 226 25.58 10.93 5.55
N ASN A 227 24.83 9.84 5.47
CA ASN A 227 25.19 8.52 5.92
C ASN A 227 24.93 7.52 4.78
N ASN A 228 25.93 6.64 4.53
CA ASN A 228 25.77 5.51 3.62
C ASN A 228 25.21 4.27 4.35
N GLY A 229 24.54 4.48 5.47
CA GLY A 229 23.91 3.45 6.27
C GLY A 229 22.74 2.76 5.56
N SER A 230 22.24 1.71 6.19
CA SER A 230 21.02 1.02 5.73
C SER A 230 19.79 1.92 5.92
N LEU A 231 18.73 1.63 5.17
CA LEU A 231 17.42 2.30 5.37
C LEU A 231 16.93 2.13 6.83
N GLU A 232 17.32 1.02 7.48
CA GLU A 232 16.97 0.74 8.87
C GLU A 232 17.63 1.71 9.85
N GLU A 233 18.92 2.01 9.68
CA GLU A 233 19.64 2.98 10.53
C GLU A 233 19.03 4.38 10.40
N MET A 234 18.77 4.82 9.18
CA MET A 234 18.15 6.13 8.91
C MET A 234 16.71 6.19 9.46
N PHE A 235 15.96 5.10 9.36
CA PHE A 235 14.61 5.00 9.90
C PHE A 235 14.61 5.10 11.44
N LEU A 236 15.53 4.41 12.12
CA LEU A 236 15.66 4.48 13.58
C LEU A 236 16.03 5.89 14.05
N GLU A 237 16.89 6.59 13.31
CA GLU A 237 17.25 7.96 13.58
C GLU A 237 16.05 8.91 13.46
N LEU A 238 15.18 8.73 12.45
CA LEU A 238 13.96 9.52 12.25
C LEU A 238 12.87 9.23 13.29
N THR A 239 12.73 8.00 13.70
CA THR A 239 11.59 7.55 14.52
C THR A 239 11.92 7.36 16.00
N GLY A 240 13.21 7.40 16.37
CA GLY A 240 13.67 7.25 17.74
C GLY A 240 13.29 8.44 18.63
N ASP A 241 12.99 8.19 19.93
CA ASP A 241 12.57 9.20 20.91
C ASP A 241 13.63 10.27 21.17
N ASN A 242 14.89 10.04 20.76
CA ASN A 242 16.04 10.95 20.90
C ASN A 242 16.53 11.50 19.55
N SER A 243 15.70 11.49 18.51
CA SER A 243 16.12 12.01 17.20
C SER A 243 16.40 13.52 17.27
N PRO A 244 17.59 13.99 16.84
CA PRO A 244 17.89 15.42 16.75
C PRO A 244 16.99 16.16 15.75
N LEU A 245 16.12 15.44 15.02
CA LEU A 245 15.20 15.96 14.00
C LEU A 245 13.79 16.28 14.54
N ALA A 246 13.55 16.17 15.84
CA ALA A 246 12.32 16.67 16.47
C ALA A 246 12.24 18.18 16.31
N GLY A 247 11.83 18.66 15.15
CA GLY A 247 11.76 20.09 14.80
C GLY A 247 12.09 20.40 13.34
N VAL A 248 12.49 19.42 12.56
CA VAL A 248 12.71 19.60 11.12
C VAL A 248 11.37 19.36 10.40
N GLY A 249 10.83 20.42 9.81
CA GLY A 249 9.64 20.35 8.97
C GLY A 249 9.83 19.38 7.79
N LEU A 250 8.73 18.91 7.21
CA LEU A 250 8.68 18.06 6.04
C LEU A 250 9.79 18.42 5.03
N VAL A 251 10.76 17.52 4.85
CA VAL A 251 11.75 17.67 3.78
C VAL A 251 11.14 17.05 2.52
N ALA A 252 10.45 17.88 1.73
CA ALA A 252 10.12 17.53 0.36
C ALA A 252 11.43 17.61 -0.42
N GLY A 253 11.92 16.49 -0.93
CA GLY A 253 12.99 16.51 -1.93
C GLY A 253 12.49 17.27 -3.16
N ASP A 254 13.11 18.40 -3.50
CA ASP A 254 12.81 19.17 -4.70
C ASP A 254 12.94 18.30 -5.93
N ALA A 255 11.83 17.87 -6.47
CA ALA A 255 11.74 17.07 -7.70
C ALA A 255 11.37 17.97 -8.89
N ASP A 256 11.96 19.17 -9.01
CA ASP A 256 11.90 19.99 -10.21
C ASP A 256 13.07 21.00 -10.23
N ALA A 257 14.27 20.50 -10.59
CA ALA A 257 15.26 21.34 -11.20
C ALA A 257 15.15 21.13 -12.72
N PRO A 258 14.82 22.17 -13.51
CA PRO A 258 14.86 22.04 -14.96
C PRO A 258 16.32 21.81 -15.41
N ALA A 259 16.51 20.79 -16.27
CA ALA A 259 17.78 20.60 -16.96
C ALA A 259 18.11 21.88 -17.74
N GLU A 260 19.12 22.63 -17.30
CA GLU A 260 19.72 23.69 -18.11
C GLU A 260 20.39 23.04 -19.31
N GLU A 261 19.90 23.40 -20.50
CA GLU A 261 20.54 23.12 -21.78
C GLU A 261 21.91 23.84 -21.82
N MET A 262 22.95 23.08 -22.08
CA MET A 262 24.17 23.57 -22.73
C MET A 262 24.47 22.72 -23.96
#